data_2df02fdb3e0d929d26084147ee0ef2f0
#
_entry.id   2df02fdb3e0d929d26084147ee0ef2f0
#
_cell.length_a   1.000
_cell.length_b   1.000
_cell.length_c   1.000
_cell.angle_alpha   90.00
_cell.angle_beta   90.00
_cell.angle_gamma   90.00
#
_symmetry.space_group_name_H-M   'P 1'
#
loop_
_entity.id
_entity.type
_entity.pdbx_description
1 polymer ?
#
loop_
_entity_poly.entity_id
_entity_poly.type
_entity_poly.pdbx_seq_one_letter_code
_entity_poly.pdbx_strand_id
1 'polypeptide(L)'
;MNSFQKGILTLVRYALSPEESFPSLPDDFSYANALMFAGSQQIIPLLYYGACKTENFPTSPIFPAFTARAGGVIAHSTRQIENFDSLTASLEAAGIDYMPVKGAILKRLYPQPEMRVMGDCDILIRQKQAKAARALMKRLDYHLEETTNHVFEYKSAEGMVVELHVKLLPDGEIDLEPYYGDGWWTARPSGVHPCRDEMRPE
;
A
#
# COMPACT_ATOMS: atom_id res chain seq x y z
N MET A 1 0.28 -23.55 -17.26
CA MET A 1 1.22 -22.62 -16.60
C MET A 1 2.63 -23.01 -17.05
N ASN A 2 3.38 -22.07 -17.65
CA ASN A 2 4.76 -22.31 -18.11
C ASN A 2 5.78 -22.21 -16.95
N SER A 3 7.06 -22.57 -17.21
CA SER A 3 8.14 -22.56 -16.19
C SER A 3 8.32 -21.18 -15.56
N PHE A 4 8.28 -20.11 -16.35
CA PHE A 4 8.39 -18.75 -15.84
C PHE A 4 7.27 -18.40 -14.85
N GLN A 5 6.01 -18.68 -15.20
CA GLN A 5 4.87 -18.43 -14.29
C GLN A 5 4.97 -19.25 -13.00
N LYS A 6 5.43 -20.52 -13.09
CA LYS A 6 5.69 -21.35 -11.90
C LYS A 6 6.74 -20.70 -11.00
N GLY A 7 7.85 -20.24 -11.58
CA GLY A 7 8.92 -19.57 -10.84
C GLY A 7 8.45 -18.28 -10.15
N ILE A 8 7.70 -17.44 -10.84
CA ILE A 8 7.12 -16.20 -10.24
C ILE A 8 6.23 -16.55 -9.04
N LEU A 9 5.31 -17.53 -9.18
CA LEU A 9 4.45 -17.93 -8.06
C LEU A 9 5.25 -18.55 -6.90
N THR A 10 6.34 -19.25 -7.20
CA THR A 10 7.24 -19.77 -6.17
C THR A 10 7.89 -18.62 -5.39
N LEU A 11 8.42 -17.59 -6.08
CA LEU A 11 9.00 -16.42 -5.42
C LEU A 11 7.96 -15.67 -4.57
N VAL A 12 6.73 -15.52 -5.05
CA VAL A 12 5.64 -14.90 -4.26
C VAL A 12 5.36 -15.70 -3.00
N ARG A 13 5.30 -17.04 -3.09
CA ARG A 13 5.12 -17.89 -1.90
C ARG A 13 6.28 -17.75 -0.93
N TYR A 14 7.52 -17.73 -1.41
CA TYR A 14 8.70 -17.48 -0.57
C TYR A 14 8.62 -16.15 0.18
N ALA A 15 8.15 -15.09 -0.48
CA ALA A 15 8.01 -13.79 0.15
C ALA A 15 6.95 -13.78 1.25
N LEU A 16 5.80 -14.41 1.00
CA LEU A 16 4.62 -14.30 1.87
C LEU A 16 4.56 -15.35 2.99
N SER A 17 5.22 -16.49 2.82
CA SER A 17 5.18 -17.61 3.78
C SER A 17 6.60 -18.00 4.21
N PRO A 18 7.21 -17.28 5.15
CA PRO A 18 8.62 -17.43 5.50
C PRO A 18 9.00 -18.78 6.16
N GLU A 19 8.05 -19.59 6.60
CA GLU A 19 8.29 -20.79 7.42
C GLU A 19 8.09 -22.10 6.67
N GLU A 20 7.70 -22.09 5.40
CA GLU A 20 7.44 -23.30 4.63
C GLU A 20 8.68 -23.74 3.82
N SER A 21 8.84 -25.06 3.66
CA SER A 21 9.77 -25.60 2.68
C SER A 21 9.15 -25.48 1.28
N PHE A 22 9.85 -24.84 0.35
CA PHE A 22 9.32 -24.49 -0.95
C PHE A 22 9.88 -25.38 -2.06
N PRO A 23 9.11 -25.63 -3.14
CA PRO A 23 9.65 -26.31 -4.30
C PRO A 23 10.75 -25.48 -4.95
N SER A 24 11.79 -26.12 -5.45
CA SER A 24 12.86 -25.46 -6.21
C SER A 24 12.28 -24.63 -7.38
N LEU A 25 13.00 -23.58 -7.76
CA LEU A 25 12.70 -22.88 -8.99
C LEU A 25 12.96 -23.81 -10.19
N PRO A 26 12.21 -23.63 -11.31
CA PRO A 26 12.53 -24.32 -12.55
C PRO A 26 13.96 -24.04 -13.00
N ASP A 27 14.65 -25.03 -13.58
CA ASP A 27 16.06 -24.91 -14.00
C ASP A 27 16.29 -23.81 -15.05
N ASP A 28 15.29 -23.52 -15.87
CA ASP A 28 15.29 -22.47 -16.89
C ASP A 28 14.77 -21.10 -16.39
N PHE A 29 14.60 -20.94 -15.06
CA PHE A 29 14.07 -19.70 -14.51
C PHE A 29 15.09 -18.56 -14.60
N SER A 30 14.66 -17.44 -15.15
CA SER A 30 15.47 -16.22 -15.32
C SER A 30 15.10 -15.14 -14.33
N TYR A 31 15.98 -14.82 -13.38
CA TYR A 31 15.83 -13.68 -12.48
C TYR A 31 15.83 -12.32 -13.22
N ALA A 32 16.50 -12.22 -14.38
CA ALA A 32 16.46 -11.00 -15.20
C ALA A 32 15.06 -10.76 -15.75
N ASN A 33 14.41 -11.79 -16.28
CA ASN A 33 13.03 -11.70 -16.73
C ASN A 33 12.07 -11.44 -15.57
N ALA A 34 12.35 -12.01 -14.40
CA ALA A 34 11.57 -11.76 -13.17
C ALA A 34 11.66 -10.29 -12.74
N LEU A 35 12.84 -9.66 -12.82
CA LEU A 35 13.00 -8.23 -12.53
C LEU A 35 12.21 -7.34 -13.52
N MET A 36 12.26 -7.65 -14.81
CA MET A 36 11.49 -6.92 -15.83
C MET A 36 9.98 -7.05 -15.58
N PHE A 37 9.52 -8.26 -15.34
CA PHE A 37 8.12 -8.53 -15.00
C PHE A 37 7.71 -7.81 -13.70
N ALA A 38 8.53 -7.90 -12.65
CA ALA A 38 8.27 -7.22 -11.38
C ALA A 38 8.15 -5.69 -11.53
N GLY A 39 8.96 -5.11 -12.42
CA GLY A 39 8.89 -3.68 -12.75
C GLY A 39 7.57 -3.31 -13.41
N SER A 40 7.14 -4.09 -14.41
CA SER A 40 5.88 -3.84 -15.13
C SER A 40 4.63 -4.04 -14.27
N GLN A 41 4.71 -4.92 -13.25
CA GLN A 41 3.60 -5.21 -12.32
C GLN A 41 3.71 -4.46 -10.98
N GLN A 42 4.72 -3.61 -10.80
CA GLN A 42 4.97 -2.86 -9.56
C GLN A 42 5.11 -3.75 -8.30
N ILE A 43 5.72 -4.94 -8.46
CA ILE A 43 5.93 -5.92 -7.38
C ILE A 43 7.42 -6.22 -7.14
N ILE A 44 8.31 -5.27 -7.43
CA ILE A 44 9.76 -5.47 -7.29
C ILE A 44 10.15 -5.92 -5.88
N PRO A 45 9.74 -5.26 -4.78
CA PRO A 45 10.11 -5.71 -3.44
C PRO A 45 9.59 -7.11 -3.14
N LEU A 46 8.35 -7.43 -3.53
CA LEU A 46 7.74 -8.73 -3.29
C LEU A 46 8.58 -9.86 -3.92
N LEU A 47 8.94 -9.74 -5.20
CA LEU A 47 9.77 -10.76 -5.86
C LEU A 47 11.23 -10.76 -5.36
N TYR A 48 11.77 -9.61 -4.97
CA TYR A 48 13.10 -9.50 -4.38
C TYR A 48 13.21 -10.30 -3.07
N TYR A 49 12.29 -10.10 -2.14
CA TYR A 49 12.27 -10.84 -0.88
C TYR A 49 12.12 -12.35 -1.09
N GLY A 50 11.32 -12.76 -2.06
CA GLY A 50 11.23 -14.17 -2.44
C GLY A 50 12.53 -14.71 -3.05
N ALA A 51 13.15 -13.94 -3.94
CA ALA A 51 14.41 -14.33 -4.58
C ALA A 51 15.56 -14.45 -3.55
N CYS A 52 15.63 -13.56 -2.55
CA CYS A 52 16.63 -13.62 -1.49
C CYS A 52 16.61 -14.93 -0.68
N LYS A 53 15.51 -15.69 -0.73
CA LYS A 53 15.38 -16.99 -0.07
C LYS A 53 15.86 -18.15 -0.94
N THR A 54 16.31 -17.91 -2.17
CA THR A 54 16.83 -18.92 -3.07
C THR A 54 18.36 -18.92 -3.08
N GLU A 55 18.97 -20.12 -3.10
CA GLU A 55 20.43 -20.26 -3.01
C GLU A 55 21.18 -19.59 -4.18
N ASN A 56 20.59 -19.66 -5.38
CA ASN A 56 21.24 -19.23 -6.61
C ASN A 56 21.09 -17.72 -6.89
N PHE A 57 20.23 -17.00 -6.18
CA PHE A 57 20.01 -15.58 -6.45
C PHE A 57 21.21 -14.70 -6.12
N PRO A 58 21.91 -14.85 -4.97
CA PRO A 58 23.07 -14.02 -4.63
C PRO A 58 24.24 -14.17 -5.62
N THR A 59 24.35 -15.30 -6.30
CA THR A 59 25.39 -15.58 -7.31
C THR A 59 24.95 -15.23 -8.72
N SER A 60 23.70 -14.84 -8.91
CA SER A 60 23.16 -14.47 -10.21
C SER A 60 23.77 -13.15 -10.72
N PRO A 61 24.13 -13.02 -12.01
CA PRO A 61 24.62 -11.77 -12.59
C PRO A 61 23.67 -10.59 -12.43
N ILE A 62 22.35 -10.83 -12.28
CA ILE A 62 21.34 -9.78 -12.11
C ILE A 62 21.21 -9.31 -10.66
N PHE A 63 21.81 -10.02 -9.69
CA PHE A 63 21.66 -9.71 -8.26
C PHE A 63 21.96 -8.25 -7.90
N PRO A 64 23.08 -7.62 -8.34
CA PRO A 64 23.36 -6.23 -7.99
C PRO A 64 22.28 -5.26 -8.53
N ALA A 65 21.83 -5.46 -9.76
CA ALA A 65 20.82 -4.60 -10.38
C ALA A 65 19.44 -4.78 -9.74
N PHE A 66 19.07 -6.03 -9.42
CA PHE A 66 17.81 -6.31 -8.73
C PHE A 66 17.80 -5.69 -7.33
N THR A 67 18.89 -5.86 -6.58
CA THR A 67 19.06 -5.31 -5.23
C THR A 67 18.99 -3.78 -5.24
N ALA A 68 19.70 -3.12 -6.16
CA ALA A 68 19.68 -1.68 -6.29
C ALA A 68 18.26 -1.16 -6.57
N ARG A 69 17.54 -1.81 -7.50
CA ARG A 69 16.19 -1.41 -7.87
C ARG A 69 15.18 -1.67 -6.76
N ALA A 70 15.28 -2.81 -6.07
CA ALA A 70 14.47 -3.12 -4.90
C ALA A 70 14.73 -2.12 -3.77
N GLY A 71 16.00 -1.83 -3.47
CA GLY A 71 16.39 -0.86 -2.44
C GLY A 71 15.81 0.53 -2.66
N GLY A 72 15.76 1.01 -3.92
CA GLY A 72 15.12 2.29 -4.25
C GLY A 72 13.61 2.30 -3.95
N VAL A 73 12.90 1.23 -4.33
CA VAL A 73 11.46 1.11 -4.05
C VAL A 73 11.18 0.94 -2.56
N ILE A 74 11.99 0.14 -1.86
CA ILE A 74 11.90 -0.06 -0.41
C ILE A 74 12.07 1.28 0.32
N ALA A 75 13.15 2.02 0.03
CA ALA A 75 13.41 3.31 0.66
C ALA A 75 12.28 4.33 0.40
N HIS A 76 11.73 4.36 -0.82
CA HIS A 76 10.57 5.20 -1.13
C HIS A 76 9.35 4.79 -0.29
N SER A 77 9.06 3.48 -0.23
CA SER A 77 7.94 2.94 0.54
C SER A 77 8.06 3.21 2.04
N THR A 78 9.27 3.12 2.61
CA THR A 78 9.53 3.44 4.02
C THR A 78 9.20 4.92 4.30
N ARG A 79 9.70 5.84 3.46
CA ARG A 79 9.36 7.27 3.60
C ARG A 79 7.85 7.54 3.47
N GLN A 80 7.16 6.85 2.57
CA GLN A 80 5.70 6.96 2.48
C GLN A 80 5.00 6.56 3.78
N ILE A 81 5.45 5.49 4.44
CA ILE A 81 4.87 5.02 5.71
C ILE A 81 5.14 6.06 6.81
N GLU A 82 6.37 6.54 6.93
CA GLU A 82 6.75 7.55 7.94
C GLU A 82 5.94 8.85 7.77
N ASN A 83 5.82 9.33 6.53
CA ASN A 83 5.05 10.53 6.23
C ASN A 83 3.54 10.31 6.48
N PHE A 84 3.03 9.13 6.18
CA PHE A 84 1.64 8.77 6.47
C PHE A 84 1.38 8.72 7.98
N ASP A 85 2.27 8.12 8.76
CA ASP A 85 2.13 8.05 10.22
C ASP A 85 2.21 9.45 10.86
N SER A 86 3.08 10.33 10.35
CA SER A 86 3.15 11.73 10.77
C SER A 86 1.88 12.52 10.43
N LEU A 87 1.32 12.31 9.24
CA LEU A 87 0.07 12.94 8.81
C LEU A 87 -1.09 12.50 9.70
N THR A 88 -1.23 11.19 9.92
CA THR A 88 -2.32 10.66 10.75
C THR A 88 -2.22 11.12 12.20
N ALA A 89 -1.03 11.18 12.79
CA ALA A 89 -0.81 11.77 14.11
C ALA A 89 -1.21 13.25 14.15
N SER A 90 -0.98 14.01 13.06
CA SER A 90 -1.39 15.40 12.96
C SER A 90 -2.91 15.57 12.85
N LEU A 91 -3.59 14.65 12.16
CA LEU A 91 -5.06 14.61 12.09
C LEU A 91 -5.66 14.33 13.48
N GLU A 92 -5.10 13.36 14.22
CA GLU A 92 -5.51 13.04 15.59
C GLU A 92 -5.33 14.23 16.53
N ALA A 93 -4.15 14.87 16.51
CA ALA A 93 -3.86 16.03 17.34
C ALA A 93 -4.77 17.23 17.03
N ALA A 94 -5.28 17.32 15.79
CA ALA A 94 -6.25 18.34 15.38
C ALA A 94 -7.71 17.95 15.69
N GLY A 95 -7.98 16.78 16.26
CA GLY A 95 -9.33 16.27 16.52
C GLY A 95 -10.14 15.98 15.26
N ILE A 96 -9.47 15.63 14.17
CA ILE A 96 -10.09 15.30 12.89
C ILE A 96 -10.25 13.79 12.81
N ASP A 97 -11.51 13.33 12.72
CA ASP A 97 -11.82 11.93 12.50
C ASP A 97 -11.34 11.54 11.10
N TYR A 98 -10.56 10.47 11.02
CA TYR A 98 -10.05 9.95 9.75
C TYR A 98 -10.11 8.41 9.72
N MET A 99 -10.21 7.87 8.54
CA MET A 99 -10.14 6.44 8.28
C MET A 99 -9.25 6.19 7.07
N PRO A 100 -8.05 5.63 7.25
CA PRO A 100 -7.25 5.18 6.13
C PRO A 100 -7.96 4.06 5.38
N VAL A 101 -7.90 4.08 4.07
CA VAL A 101 -8.53 3.06 3.23
C VAL A 101 -7.52 2.46 2.25
N LYS A 102 -7.90 1.39 1.56
CA LYS A 102 -7.13 0.74 0.48
C LYS A 102 -5.65 0.45 0.84
N GLY A 103 -4.73 1.06 0.08
CA GLY A 103 -3.29 0.79 0.10
C GLY A 103 -2.63 0.98 1.44
N ALA A 104 -2.95 2.05 2.15
CA ALA A 104 -2.36 2.41 3.43
C ALA A 104 -2.59 1.36 4.53
N ILE A 105 -3.78 0.74 4.54
CA ILE A 105 -4.12 -0.36 5.46
C ILE A 105 -3.55 -1.69 4.96
N LEU A 106 -3.78 -2.03 3.68
CA LEU A 106 -3.42 -3.34 3.14
C LEU A 106 -1.91 -3.60 3.18
N LYS A 107 -1.08 -2.56 3.05
CA LYS A 107 0.37 -2.65 3.20
C LYS A 107 0.81 -3.31 4.51
N ARG A 108 0.12 -3.00 5.60
CA ARG A 108 0.45 -3.47 6.95
C ARG A 108 0.12 -4.95 7.18
N LEU A 109 -0.60 -5.58 6.24
CA LEU A 109 -0.92 -7.01 6.27
C LEU A 109 0.18 -7.88 5.64
N TYR A 110 1.13 -7.27 4.91
CA TYR A 110 2.25 -7.99 4.32
C TYR A 110 3.35 -8.23 5.36
N PRO A 111 4.15 -9.31 5.24
CA PRO A 111 5.30 -9.56 6.13
C PRO A 111 6.29 -8.40 6.19
N GLN A 112 6.47 -7.70 5.06
CA GLN A 112 7.18 -6.44 4.94
C GLN A 112 6.26 -5.47 4.20
N PRO A 113 5.89 -4.32 4.79
CA PRO A 113 4.92 -3.40 4.19
C PRO A 113 5.29 -2.91 2.79
N GLU A 114 6.58 -2.81 2.48
CA GLU A 114 7.08 -2.40 1.18
C GLU A 114 6.88 -3.45 0.08
N MET A 115 6.51 -4.69 0.41
CA MET A 115 6.10 -5.70 -0.58
C MET A 115 4.88 -5.26 -1.39
N ARG A 116 4.05 -4.38 -0.81
CA ARG A 116 2.95 -3.73 -1.49
C ARG A 116 3.32 -2.29 -1.85
N VAL A 117 3.63 -2.06 -3.12
CA VAL A 117 3.83 -0.70 -3.63
C VAL A 117 2.49 0.06 -3.61
N MET A 118 2.56 1.35 -3.31
CA MET A 118 1.41 2.24 -3.21
C MET A 118 1.75 3.56 -3.93
N GLY A 119 0.84 4.06 -4.77
CA GLY A 119 0.99 5.35 -5.44
C GLY A 119 0.54 6.51 -4.58
N ASP A 120 -0.63 6.38 -4.01
CA ASP A 120 -1.37 7.37 -3.24
C ASP A 120 -1.77 6.84 -1.86
N CYS A 121 -2.13 7.74 -0.97
CA CYS A 121 -2.65 7.46 0.36
C CYS A 121 -4.08 7.96 0.44
N ASP A 122 -5.04 7.05 0.39
CA ASP A 122 -6.45 7.37 0.54
C ASP A 122 -6.84 7.49 2.02
N ILE A 123 -7.46 8.60 2.39
CA ILE A 123 -7.94 8.87 3.74
C ILE A 123 -9.37 9.40 3.66
N LEU A 124 -10.31 8.67 4.22
CA LEU A 124 -11.67 9.17 4.40
C LEU A 124 -11.73 10.08 5.64
N ILE A 125 -12.29 11.26 5.48
CA ILE A 125 -12.54 12.23 6.54
C ILE A 125 -14.03 12.55 6.62
N ARG A 126 -14.50 13.02 7.78
CA ARG A 126 -15.90 13.46 7.88
C ARG A 126 -16.12 14.73 7.07
N GLN A 127 -17.18 14.78 6.28
CA GLN A 127 -17.50 15.94 5.44
C GLN A 127 -17.57 17.25 6.26
N LYS A 128 -18.14 17.20 7.47
CA LYS A 128 -18.22 18.38 8.38
C LYS A 128 -16.85 18.91 8.82
N GLN A 129 -15.81 18.06 8.77
CA GLN A 129 -14.42 18.39 9.16
C GLN A 129 -13.53 18.72 7.96
N ALA A 130 -14.03 18.64 6.72
CA ALA A 130 -13.27 18.88 5.50
C ALA A 130 -12.53 20.22 5.49
N LYS A 131 -13.17 21.29 5.97
CA LYS A 131 -12.55 22.62 6.05
C LYS A 131 -11.34 22.63 7.01
N ALA A 132 -11.46 21.96 8.16
CA ALA A 132 -10.38 21.85 9.14
C ALA A 132 -9.22 20.99 8.60
N ALA A 133 -9.54 19.85 7.97
CA ALA A 133 -8.55 18.98 7.35
C ALA A 133 -7.75 19.72 6.24
N ARG A 134 -8.44 20.45 5.35
CA ARG A 134 -7.78 21.26 4.31
C ARG A 134 -6.87 22.34 4.89
N ALA A 135 -7.27 23.00 5.98
CA ALA A 135 -6.43 23.96 6.67
C ALA A 135 -5.20 23.31 7.32
N LEU A 136 -5.36 22.08 7.84
CA LEU A 136 -4.24 21.27 8.36
C LEU A 136 -3.26 20.90 7.26
N MET A 137 -3.73 20.36 6.12
CA MET A 137 -2.87 19.99 4.98
C MET A 137 -2.01 21.19 4.55
N LYS A 138 -2.60 22.37 4.46
CA LYS A 138 -1.86 23.60 4.14
C LYS A 138 -0.78 23.95 5.19
N ARG A 139 -1.04 23.73 6.48
CA ARG A 139 -0.05 23.97 7.55
C ARG A 139 1.09 22.96 7.54
N LEU A 140 0.82 21.75 7.04
CA LEU A 140 1.82 20.67 6.87
C LEU A 140 2.54 20.75 5.52
N ASP A 141 2.38 21.86 4.80
CA ASP A 141 3.04 22.12 3.50
C ASP A 141 2.66 21.13 2.39
N TYR A 142 1.43 20.63 2.43
CA TYR A 142 0.84 19.89 1.33
C TYR A 142 0.19 20.84 0.33
N HIS A 143 0.52 20.69 -0.93
CA HIS A 143 -0.04 21.48 -2.03
C HIS A 143 -1.26 20.76 -2.63
N LEU A 144 -2.36 21.50 -2.79
CA LEU A 144 -3.56 20.99 -3.45
C LEU A 144 -3.33 20.91 -4.95
N GLU A 145 -3.39 19.70 -5.53
CA GLU A 145 -3.21 19.44 -6.95
C GLU A 145 -4.57 19.41 -7.68
N GLU A 146 -5.52 18.66 -7.15
CA GLU A 146 -6.84 18.47 -7.77
C GLU A 146 -7.96 18.48 -6.74
N THR A 147 -9.16 18.88 -7.19
CA THR A 147 -10.37 18.85 -6.39
C THR A 147 -11.54 18.36 -7.22
N THR A 148 -12.22 17.33 -6.72
CA THR A 148 -13.53 16.90 -7.21
C THR A 148 -14.60 17.21 -6.15
N ASN A 149 -15.85 16.80 -6.39
CA ASN A 149 -16.94 16.97 -5.41
C ASN A 149 -16.80 16.10 -4.15
N HIS A 150 -15.93 15.10 -4.16
CA HIS A 150 -15.75 14.14 -3.04
C HIS A 150 -14.30 13.84 -2.67
N VAL A 151 -13.30 14.30 -3.45
CA VAL A 151 -11.87 14.07 -3.22
C VAL A 151 -11.09 15.38 -3.33
N PHE A 152 -10.12 15.54 -2.43
CA PHE A 152 -9.09 16.58 -2.48
C PHE A 152 -7.74 15.88 -2.56
N GLU A 153 -7.08 15.97 -3.72
CA GLU A 153 -5.73 15.43 -3.94
C GLU A 153 -4.68 16.45 -3.52
N TYR A 154 -3.75 15.99 -2.70
CA TYR A 154 -2.63 16.76 -2.20
C TYR A 154 -1.31 16.08 -2.51
N LYS A 155 -0.26 16.91 -2.65
CA LYS A 155 1.11 16.45 -2.82
C LYS A 155 2.03 17.15 -1.84
N SER A 156 2.86 16.38 -1.14
CA SER A 156 3.92 16.92 -0.29
C SER A 156 5.13 17.35 -1.13
N ALA A 157 6.01 18.17 -0.55
CA ALA A 157 7.29 18.55 -1.16
C ALA A 157 8.18 17.33 -1.53
N GLU A 158 8.03 16.23 -0.78
CA GLU A 158 8.74 14.96 -0.99
C GLU A 158 8.06 14.04 -2.00
N GLY A 159 6.95 14.50 -2.60
CA GLY A 159 6.23 13.78 -3.65
C GLY A 159 5.22 12.75 -3.16
N MET A 160 4.88 12.71 -1.87
CA MET A 160 3.78 11.87 -1.38
C MET A 160 2.44 12.44 -1.85
N VAL A 161 1.64 11.58 -2.48
CA VAL A 161 0.27 11.91 -2.88
C VAL A 161 -0.71 11.42 -1.80
N VAL A 162 -1.61 12.31 -1.39
CA VAL A 162 -2.67 12.03 -0.40
C VAL A 162 -4.01 12.46 -0.97
N GLU A 163 -4.95 11.54 -0.98
CA GLU A 163 -6.34 11.82 -1.33
C GLU A 163 -7.21 11.86 -0.08
N LEU A 164 -7.72 13.05 0.25
CA LEU A 164 -8.75 13.22 1.28
C LEU A 164 -10.13 13.04 0.67
N HIS A 165 -10.77 11.93 0.99
CA HIS A 165 -12.13 11.60 0.57
C HIS A 165 -13.14 12.10 1.62
N VAL A 166 -14.25 12.71 1.21
CA VAL A 166 -15.38 13.04 2.08
C VAL A 166 -16.55 12.07 1.92
N LYS A 167 -16.46 11.19 0.91
CA LYS A 167 -17.37 10.06 0.64
C LYS A 167 -16.55 8.92 0.07
N LEU A 168 -16.95 7.67 0.34
CA LEU A 168 -16.31 6.49 -0.24
C LEU A 168 -16.62 6.32 -1.73
N LEU A 169 -17.83 6.70 -2.14
CA LEU A 169 -18.30 6.53 -3.51
C LEU A 169 -18.51 7.91 -4.16
N PRO A 170 -18.22 8.03 -5.46
CA PRO A 170 -18.61 9.20 -6.23
C PRO A 170 -20.14 9.36 -6.30
N ASP A 171 -20.59 10.59 -6.53
CA ASP A 171 -22.01 10.83 -6.73
C ASP A 171 -22.51 10.11 -7.99
N GLY A 172 -23.65 9.43 -7.88
CA GLY A 172 -24.27 8.68 -8.99
C GLY A 172 -24.13 7.16 -8.90
N GLU A 173 -23.36 6.63 -7.97
CA GLU A 173 -23.26 5.19 -7.68
C GLU A 173 -24.42 4.71 -6.79
N ILE A 174 -25.65 4.96 -7.25
CA ILE A 174 -26.92 4.79 -6.48
C ILE A 174 -27.08 3.36 -5.96
N ASP A 175 -26.66 2.37 -6.74
CA ASP A 175 -26.83 0.96 -6.38
C ASP A 175 -25.92 0.51 -5.22
N LEU A 176 -24.81 1.19 -5.00
CA LEU A 176 -23.81 0.88 -3.98
C LEU A 176 -23.98 1.72 -2.72
N GLU A 177 -24.64 2.88 -2.81
CA GLU A 177 -24.84 3.82 -1.68
C GLU A 177 -25.57 3.18 -0.49
N PRO A 178 -26.64 2.37 -0.68
CA PRO A 178 -27.32 1.71 0.43
C PRO A 178 -26.42 0.71 1.19
N TYR A 179 -25.41 0.15 0.51
CA TYR A 179 -24.51 -0.83 1.10
C TYR A 179 -23.32 -0.16 1.80
N TYR A 180 -22.69 0.83 1.17
CA TYR A 180 -21.48 1.48 1.72
C TYR A 180 -21.79 2.74 2.54
N GLY A 181 -22.89 3.44 2.24
CA GLY A 181 -23.28 4.67 2.91
C GLY A 181 -22.15 5.72 2.89
N ASP A 182 -21.93 6.37 4.01
CA ASP A 182 -20.82 7.31 4.22
C ASP A 182 -19.48 6.59 4.59
N GLY A 183 -19.50 5.27 4.71
CA GLY A 183 -18.35 4.43 5.07
C GLY A 183 -18.02 4.40 6.56
N TRP A 184 -18.62 5.24 7.38
CA TRP A 184 -18.27 5.37 8.79
C TRP A 184 -18.99 4.37 9.72
N TRP A 185 -20.05 3.76 9.28
CA TRP A 185 -20.83 2.82 10.10
C TRP A 185 -20.04 1.53 10.45
N THR A 186 -19.04 1.16 9.64
CA THR A 186 -18.14 0.03 9.92
C THR A 186 -16.83 0.46 10.58
N ALA A 187 -16.59 1.77 10.73
CA ALA A 187 -15.35 2.28 11.29
C ALA A 187 -15.17 1.84 12.75
N ARG A 188 -13.98 1.35 13.08
CA ARG A 188 -13.57 1.03 14.46
C ARG A 188 -12.49 2.03 14.89
N PRO A 189 -12.44 2.48 16.16
CA PRO A 189 -11.35 3.30 16.67
C PRO A 189 -10.01 2.55 16.52
N SER A 190 -9.00 3.23 15.98
CA SER A 190 -7.64 2.69 15.92
C SER A 190 -7.03 2.74 17.33
N GLY A 191 -6.65 1.65 17.85
CA GLY A 191 -6.08 1.45 19.20
C GLY A 191 -6.24 0.00 19.60
N VAL A 192 -7.09 -0.69 18.87
CA VAL A 192 -7.22 -2.14 18.94
C VAL A 192 -6.74 -2.67 17.59
N HIS A 193 -5.69 -3.46 17.58
CA HIS A 193 -5.36 -4.29 16.42
C HIS A 193 -6.64 -5.00 15.99
N PRO A 194 -6.96 -5.06 14.69
CA PRO A 194 -8.13 -5.78 14.24
C PRO A 194 -8.03 -7.20 14.78
N CYS A 195 -8.89 -7.50 15.74
CA CYS A 195 -9.00 -8.84 16.28
C CYS A 195 -9.44 -9.74 15.12
N ARG A 196 -8.70 -10.81 14.84
CA ARG A 196 -9.00 -11.77 13.77
C ARG A 196 -10.37 -12.46 13.94
N ASP A 197 -11.03 -12.26 15.07
CA ASP A 197 -12.21 -13.03 15.47
C ASP A 197 -13.56 -12.30 15.30
N GLU A 198 -13.60 -11.01 14.92
CA GLU A 198 -14.87 -10.28 14.88
C GLU A 198 -15.43 -9.97 13.47
N MET A 199 -14.87 -10.57 12.42
CA MET A 199 -15.43 -10.44 11.05
C MET A 199 -16.34 -11.63 10.70
N ARG A 200 -17.30 -11.98 11.54
CA ARG A 200 -18.44 -12.79 11.12
C ARG A 200 -19.70 -11.95 11.25
N PRO A 201 -20.39 -11.62 10.14
CA PRO A 201 -21.77 -11.19 10.24
C PRO A 201 -22.61 -12.38 10.71
N GLU A 202 -23.47 -12.17 11.68
CA GLU A 202 -24.59 -13.07 12.00
C GLU A 202 -25.61 -13.08 10.89
#